data_0b6c78d78ab3935848a897ab014f32dc
#
_entry.id   0b6c78d78ab3935848a897ab014f32dc
#
_cell.length_a   1.000
_cell.length_b   1.000
_cell.length_c   1.000
_cell.angle_alpha   90.00
_cell.angle_beta   90.00
_cell.angle_gamma   90.00
#
_symmetry.space_group_name_H-M   'P 1'
#
loop_
_entity.id
_entity.type
_entity.pdbx_description
1 polymer ?
#
loop_
_entity_poly.entity_id
_entity_poly.type
_entity_poly.pdbx_seq_one_letter_code
_entity_poly.pdbx_strand_id
1 'polypeptide(L)'
;MIQHFGLVRQYANLKDELLDATDRAMREGCLVDGPYVDQFENWLSGRTDVQYVVTCHSGTQALEIIARYRYSVFQVSHPISAMPPTICLPNLTYPATMNAFVNAGWNVELVDTDRNGLMLQTGSVNGPAGNYDCPVGLYGARPSRNYKYDNGYTIVDGAQHWLVSDGHIGSGMAISFDPTKNLPSSGNGGAIVTHNVDLHNFARNYKNNAKLSQHGTSGTNSKMSEQDCAQILVRTKYINEWQQRRRMIAEHWCRDLAHLEYQTPGLRCLSQGVKYHAHQKFVVYTSDRDGLFGYLNNNGIEAKIHYPYTLGELPVARDFKKPDMISTSVMLSRGVLSLPMYPELTDAEVEYISEKILAYYDK
;
A
#
# COMPACT_ATOMS: atom_id res chain seq x y z
N MET A 1 6.39 -26.49 4.15
CA MET A 1 5.32 -25.46 4.16
C MET A 1 5.77 -24.28 3.32
N ILE A 2 4.99 -23.88 2.32
CA ILE A 2 5.20 -22.68 1.51
C ILE A 2 4.67 -21.50 2.33
N GLN A 3 5.56 -20.66 2.85
CA GLN A 3 5.20 -19.50 3.67
C GLN A 3 4.51 -18.42 2.81
N HIS A 4 3.66 -17.60 3.43
CA HIS A 4 2.97 -16.51 2.73
C HIS A 4 3.91 -15.40 2.26
N PHE A 5 5.00 -15.15 2.98
CA PHE A 5 6.03 -14.14 2.66
C PHE A 5 7.41 -14.80 2.60
N GLY A 6 8.23 -14.40 1.62
CA GLY A 6 9.58 -14.93 1.39
C GLY A 6 10.69 -14.32 2.20
N LEU A 7 10.40 -13.68 3.36
CA LEU A 7 11.37 -12.87 4.11
C LEU A 7 12.64 -13.63 4.51
N VAL A 8 12.51 -14.88 4.95
CA VAL A 8 13.65 -15.73 5.33
C VAL A 8 14.50 -16.07 4.11
N ARG A 9 13.88 -16.39 2.97
CA ARG A 9 14.58 -16.71 1.72
C ARG A 9 15.29 -15.47 1.17
N GLN A 10 14.62 -14.33 1.15
CA GLN A 10 15.22 -13.06 0.74
C GLN A 10 16.43 -12.70 1.60
N TYR A 11 16.31 -12.86 2.94
CA TYR A 11 17.44 -12.63 3.83
C TYR A 11 18.60 -13.61 3.54
N ALA A 12 18.32 -14.89 3.34
CA ALA A 12 19.35 -15.87 3.02
C ALA A 12 20.12 -15.52 1.73
N ASN A 13 19.41 -15.01 0.72
CA ASN A 13 20.01 -14.62 -0.56
C ASN A 13 20.85 -13.34 -0.47
N LEU A 14 20.49 -12.40 0.40
CA LEU A 14 21.11 -11.07 0.47
C LEU A 14 21.89 -10.84 1.76
N LYS A 15 22.08 -11.87 2.61
CA LYS A 15 22.61 -11.75 3.96
C LYS A 15 23.88 -10.92 4.03
N ASP A 16 24.87 -11.26 3.22
CA ASP A 16 26.19 -10.63 3.28
C ASP A 16 26.15 -9.17 2.85
N GLU A 17 25.38 -8.84 1.80
CA GLU A 17 25.21 -7.45 1.35
C GLU A 17 24.45 -6.61 2.38
N LEU A 18 23.42 -7.19 3.03
CA LEU A 18 22.62 -6.50 4.05
C LEU A 18 23.43 -6.24 5.32
N LEU A 19 24.23 -7.20 5.75
CA LEU A 19 25.10 -7.06 6.92
C LEU A 19 26.22 -6.04 6.65
N ASP A 20 26.85 -6.08 5.47
CA ASP A 20 27.87 -5.12 5.06
C ASP A 20 27.30 -3.69 4.96
N ALA A 21 26.09 -3.51 4.40
CA ALA A 21 25.45 -2.21 4.35
C ALA A 21 25.15 -1.66 5.75
N THR A 22 24.72 -2.54 6.68
CA THR A 22 24.50 -2.16 8.08
C THR A 22 25.79 -1.75 8.78
N ASP A 23 26.85 -2.54 8.62
CA ASP A 23 28.17 -2.26 9.21
C ASP A 23 28.72 -0.91 8.73
N ARG A 24 28.63 -0.63 7.41
CA ARG A 24 29.04 0.66 6.87
C ARG A 24 28.25 1.84 7.49
N ALA A 25 26.92 1.75 7.52
CA ALA A 25 26.08 2.78 8.12
C ALA A 25 26.42 3.04 9.59
N MET A 26 26.70 1.97 10.34
CA MET A 26 27.10 2.07 11.75
C MET A 26 28.48 2.73 11.92
N ARG A 27 29.44 2.40 11.08
CA ARG A 27 30.80 2.98 11.13
C ARG A 27 30.83 4.49 10.81
N GLU A 28 29.91 4.96 9.96
CA GLU A 28 29.81 6.39 9.63
C GLU A 28 29.30 7.22 10.82
N GLY A 29 28.65 6.58 11.81
CA GLY A 29 28.21 7.24 13.05
C GLY A 29 27.02 8.20 12.89
N CYS A 30 26.52 8.43 11.67
CA CYS A 30 25.27 9.16 11.42
C CYS A 30 24.13 8.15 11.30
N LEU A 31 23.24 8.11 12.27
CA LEU A 31 22.23 7.04 12.38
C LEU A 31 20.83 7.46 11.93
N VAL A 32 20.60 8.75 11.69
CA VAL A 32 19.33 9.32 11.19
C VAL A 32 19.59 10.60 10.38
N ASP A 33 18.77 10.86 9.37
CA ASP A 33 18.85 12.04 8.49
C ASP A 33 20.26 12.26 7.91
N GLY A 34 20.92 11.21 7.46
CA GLY A 34 22.26 11.19 6.91
C GLY A 34 22.33 10.73 5.45
N PRO A 35 23.52 10.30 4.99
CA PRO A 35 23.79 10.09 3.57
C PRO A 35 22.98 8.94 2.93
N TYR A 36 22.63 7.88 3.66
CA TYR A 36 21.82 6.78 3.09
C TYR A 36 20.36 7.17 2.95
N VAL A 37 19.83 8.01 3.85
CA VAL A 37 18.51 8.63 3.68
C VAL A 37 18.50 9.47 2.39
N ASP A 38 19.48 10.34 2.19
CA ASP A 38 19.56 11.19 1.01
C ASP A 38 19.71 10.37 -0.28
N GLN A 39 20.55 9.34 -0.29
CA GLN A 39 20.72 8.43 -1.42
C GLN A 39 19.44 7.71 -1.75
N PHE A 40 18.73 7.22 -0.74
CA PHE A 40 17.47 6.51 -0.94
C PHE A 40 16.35 7.44 -1.44
N GLU A 41 16.25 8.64 -0.89
CA GLU A 41 15.29 9.66 -1.37
C GLU A 41 15.57 10.06 -2.83
N ASN A 42 16.85 10.24 -3.21
CA ASN A 42 17.25 10.51 -4.58
C ASN A 42 16.91 9.34 -5.52
N TRP A 43 17.19 8.09 -5.09
CA TRP A 43 16.83 6.91 -5.88
C TRP A 43 15.33 6.83 -6.08
N LEU A 44 14.54 7.06 -5.02
CA LEU A 44 13.08 7.00 -5.06
C LEU A 44 12.48 8.11 -5.94
N SER A 45 13.06 9.32 -5.90
CA SER A 45 12.73 10.44 -6.80
C SER A 45 12.90 10.03 -8.27
N GLY A 46 14.07 9.50 -8.64
CA GLY A 46 14.32 9.01 -10.00
C GLY A 46 13.42 7.82 -10.39
N ARG A 47 13.09 6.94 -9.45
CA ARG A 47 12.27 5.76 -9.71
C ARG A 47 10.79 6.07 -9.91
N THR A 48 10.29 7.11 -9.26
CA THR A 48 8.88 7.54 -9.33
C THR A 48 8.65 8.69 -10.29
N ASP A 49 9.70 9.29 -10.82
CA ASP A 49 9.67 10.53 -11.63
C ASP A 49 8.96 11.68 -10.86
N VAL A 50 9.26 11.80 -9.56
CA VAL A 50 8.67 12.81 -8.68
C VAL A 50 9.76 13.65 -8.02
N GLN A 51 9.60 14.97 -8.05
CA GLN A 51 10.65 15.93 -7.68
C GLN A 51 11.06 15.84 -6.20
N TYR A 52 10.10 15.67 -5.29
CA TYR A 52 10.36 15.72 -3.86
C TYR A 52 10.00 14.42 -3.18
N VAL A 53 10.91 13.92 -2.36
CA VAL A 53 10.76 12.74 -1.53
C VAL A 53 11.10 13.07 -0.08
N VAL A 54 10.32 12.55 0.85
CA VAL A 54 10.60 12.61 2.29
C VAL A 54 10.38 11.25 2.91
N THR A 55 11.43 10.59 3.34
CA THR A 55 11.32 9.34 4.11
C THR A 55 10.79 9.58 5.51
N CYS A 56 10.05 8.63 6.03
CA CYS A 56 9.52 8.62 7.40
C CYS A 56 9.38 7.20 7.95
N HIS A 57 8.95 7.09 9.19
CA HIS A 57 8.94 5.84 9.94
C HIS A 57 8.01 4.75 9.33
N SER A 58 6.92 5.12 8.66
CA SER A 58 5.96 4.17 8.09
C SER A 58 5.07 4.79 7.02
N GLY A 59 4.42 3.93 6.19
CA GLY A 59 3.41 4.40 5.25
C GLY A 59 2.20 5.06 5.93
N THR A 60 1.80 4.60 7.11
CA THR A 60 0.75 5.23 7.92
C THR A 60 1.13 6.66 8.29
N GLN A 61 2.36 6.86 8.75
CA GLN A 61 2.87 8.18 9.10
C GLN A 61 2.99 9.08 7.87
N ALA A 62 3.37 8.52 6.72
CA ALA A 62 3.40 9.27 5.46
C ALA A 62 2.01 9.81 5.09
N LEU A 63 0.97 8.98 5.17
CA LEU A 63 -0.42 9.41 4.96
C LEU A 63 -0.86 10.46 5.99
N GLU A 64 -0.54 10.27 7.26
CA GLU A 64 -0.90 11.22 8.32
C GLU A 64 -0.24 12.59 8.11
N ILE A 65 1.04 12.62 7.70
CA ILE A 65 1.73 13.88 7.42
C ILE A 65 1.08 14.61 6.23
N ILE A 66 0.76 13.90 5.15
CA ILE A 66 0.03 14.49 4.01
C ILE A 66 -1.33 15.02 4.47
N ALA A 67 -2.08 14.24 5.25
CA ALA A 67 -3.38 14.64 5.77
C ALA A 67 -3.30 15.91 6.63
N ARG A 68 -2.34 15.99 7.54
CA ARG A 68 -2.14 17.18 8.39
C ARG A 68 -1.76 18.43 7.58
N TYR A 69 -0.88 18.28 6.58
CA TYR A 69 -0.57 19.38 5.67
C TYR A 69 -1.83 19.86 4.93
N ARG A 70 -2.57 18.94 4.33
CA ARG A 70 -3.80 19.30 3.59
C ARG A 70 -4.88 19.91 4.50
N TYR A 71 -4.96 19.42 5.74
CA TYR A 71 -5.85 20.02 6.74
C TYR A 71 -5.46 21.48 7.04
N SER A 72 -4.17 21.77 7.23
CA SER A 72 -3.71 23.16 7.47
C SER A 72 -3.98 24.07 6.27
N VAL A 73 -3.77 23.59 5.05
CA VAL A 73 -4.13 24.34 3.82
C VAL A 73 -5.64 24.61 3.76
N PHE A 74 -6.46 23.60 4.11
CA PHE A 74 -7.91 23.77 4.16
C PHE A 74 -8.32 24.84 5.16
N GLN A 75 -7.77 24.85 6.38
CA GLN A 75 -8.08 25.86 7.40
C GLN A 75 -7.74 27.29 6.96
N VAL A 76 -6.60 27.48 6.27
CA VAL A 76 -6.23 28.78 5.70
C VAL A 76 -7.22 29.24 4.62
N SER A 77 -7.67 28.32 3.78
CA SER A 77 -8.61 28.62 2.68
C SER A 77 -10.07 28.79 3.18
N HIS A 78 -10.41 28.23 4.34
CA HIS A 78 -11.76 28.22 4.90
C HIS A 78 -11.75 28.63 6.39
N PRO A 79 -11.30 29.85 6.72
CA PRO A 79 -11.06 30.25 8.11
C PRO A 79 -12.34 30.31 8.97
N ILE A 80 -13.52 30.37 8.34
CA ILE A 80 -14.83 30.43 9.03
C ILE A 80 -15.49 29.03 9.09
N SER A 81 -14.92 28.02 8.43
CA SER A 81 -15.50 26.68 8.47
C SER A 81 -15.34 26.04 9.86
N ALA A 82 -16.47 25.77 10.50
CA ALA A 82 -16.49 25.04 11.76
C ALA A 82 -16.33 23.51 11.59
N MET A 83 -16.39 23.02 10.36
CA MET A 83 -16.34 21.59 10.06
C MET A 83 -15.00 21.18 9.47
N PRO A 84 -14.43 20.05 9.93
CA PRO A 84 -13.24 19.44 9.31
C PRO A 84 -13.50 19.08 7.84
N PRO A 85 -12.46 19.06 7.00
CA PRO A 85 -12.57 18.51 5.65
C PRO A 85 -12.94 17.01 5.68
N THR A 86 -13.56 16.53 4.62
CA THR A 86 -13.95 15.11 4.47
C THR A 86 -13.05 14.42 3.50
N ILE A 87 -12.60 13.22 3.86
CA ILE A 87 -11.87 12.29 2.98
C ILE A 87 -12.74 11.10 2.63
N CYS A 88 -12.83 10.78 1.34
CA CYS A 88 -13.46 9.57 0.83
C CYS A 88 -12.42 8.45 0.72
N LEU A 89 -12.68 7.31 1.36
CA LEU A 89 -11.80 6.15 1.42
C LEU A 89 -12.50 4.90 0.88
N PRO A 90 -11.77 3.96 0.24
CA PRO A 90 -12.37 2.67 -0.10
C PRO A 90 -12.75 1.90 1.17
N ASN A 91 -13.96 1.33 1.19
CA ASN A 91 -14.45 0.56 2.32
C ASN A 91 -13.68 -0.76 2.53
N LEU A 92 -13.00 -1.27 1.49
CA LEU A 92 -12.10 -2.43 1.59
C LEU A 92 -10.65 -1.99 1.41
N THR A 93 -9.94 -1.82 2.50
CA THR A 93 -8.49 -1.57 2.55
C THR A 93 -7.94 -1.89 3.94
N TYR A 94 -6.63 -1.71 4.11
CA TYR A 94 -5.98 -1.84 5.41
C TYR A 94 -6.34 -0.64 6.32
N PRO A 95 -6.61 -0.86 7.62
CA PRO A 95 -7.04 0.21 8.54
C PRO A 95 -6.09 1.41 8.65
N ALA A 96 -4.82 1.26 8.30
CA ALA A 96 -3.85 2.36 8.32
C ALA A 96 -4.29 3.55 7.46
N THR A 97 -4.91 3.30 6.30
CA THR A 97 -5.45 4.35 5.44
C THR A 97 -6.45 5.23 6.20
N MET A 98 -7.40 4.60 6.88
CA MET A 98 -8.41 5.30 7.69
C MET A 98 -7.79 6.00 8.91
N ASN A 99 -6.95 5.27 9.66
CA ASN A 99 -6.37 5.77 10.90
C ASN A 99 -5.54 7.04 10.70
N ALA A 100 -4.82 7.15 9.58
CA ALA A 100 -4.02 8.32 9.26
C ALA A 100 -4.87 9.61 9.19
N PHE A 101 -6.04 9.54 8.58
CA PHE A 101 -6.95 10.69 8.46
C PHE A 101 -7.72 10.96 9.76
N VAL A 102 -8.18 9.93 10.45
CA VAL A 102 -8.81 10.07 11.78
C VAL A 102 -7.86 10.75 12.76
N ASN A 103 -6.59 10.32 12.83
CA ASN A 103 -5.57 10.93 13.68
C ASN A 103 -5.23 12.37 13.28
N ALA A 104 -5.41 12.71 12.01
CA ALA A 104 -5.23 14.08 11.51
C ALA A 104 -6.47 14.96 11.71
N GLY A 105 -7.59 14.43 12.25
CA GLY A 105 -8.79 15.17 12.58
C GLY A 105 -9.80 15.34 11.44
N TRP A 106 -9.71 14.53 10.38
CA TRP A 106 -10.61 14.55 9.23
C TRP A 106 -11.94 13.83 9.50
N ASN A 107 -13.00 14.29 8.85
CA ASN A 107 -14.19 13.47 8.64
C ASN A 107 -13.89 12.40 7.60
N VAL A 108 -14.41 11.19 7.82
CA VAL A 108 -14.22 10.05 6.91
C VAL A 108 -15.56 9.62 6.32
N GLU A 109 -15.59 9.48 5.00
CA GLU A 109 -16.67 8.83 4.27
C GLU A 109 -16.11 7.58 3.58
N LEU A 110 -16.75 6.44 3.78
CA LEU A 110 -16.36 5.18 3.14
C LEU A 110 -17.14 4.99 1.85
N VAL A 111 -16.42 4.61 0.80
CA VAL A 111 -16.95 4.44 -0.56
C VAL A 111 -16.82 2.99 -0.98
N ASP A 112 -17.79 2.48 -1.73
CA ASP A 112 -17.73 1.11 -2.24
C ASP A 112 -16.59 0.93 -3.25
N THR A 113 -16.27 -0.31 -3.54
CA THR A 113 -15.21 -0.70 -4.49
C THR A 113 -15.79 -1.36 -5.73
N ASP A 114 -15.01 -1.38 -6.80
CA ASP A 114 -15.30 -2.24 -7.94
C ASP A 114 -15.01 -3.72 -7.59
N ARG A 115 -15.28 -4.61 -8.53
CA ARG A 115 -15.06 -6.05 -8.38
C ARG A 115 -13.58 -6.46 -8.19
N ASN A 116 -12.63 -5.57 -8.41
CA ASN A 116 -11.20 -5.78 -8.20
C ASN A 116 -10.70 -5.17 -6.88
N GLY A 117 -11.60 -4.58 -6.09
CA GLY A 117 -11.30 -3.96 -4.81
C GLY A 117 -10.81 -2.51 -4.91
N LEU A 118 -10.88 -1.89 -6.10
CA LEU A 118 -10.50 -0.50 -6.29
C LEU A 118 -11.67 0.42 -5.98
N MET A 119 -11.39 1.54 -5.30
CA MET A 119 -12.38 2.54 -4.92
C MET A 119 -13.16 3.06 -6.13
N LEU A 120 -14.48 3.12 -6.02
CA LEU A 120 -15.33 3.78 -7.01
C LEU A 120 -15.14 5.30 -6.94
N GLN A 121 -15.25 5.97 -8.11
CA GLN A 121 -15.21 7.43 -8.14
C GLN A 121 -16.43 8.02 -7.43
N THR A 122 -16.20 8.98 -6.55
CA THR A 122 -17.27 9.60 -5.76
C THR A 122 -18.05 10.67 -6.53
N GLY A 123 -17.52 11.20 -7.63
CA GLY A 123 -18.08 12.37 -8.32
C GLY A 123 -18.08 13.67 -7.47
N SER A 124 -17.70 13.56 -6.19
CA SER A 124 -17.80 14.64 -5.20
C SER A 124 -16.55 15.52 -5.11
N VAL A 125 -15.49 15.15 -5.83
CA VAL A 125 -14.21 15.88 -5.81
C VAL A 125 -14.33 17.13 -6.64
N ASN A 126 -14.80 18.22 -6.08
CA ASN A 126 -14.74 19.60 -6.62
C ASN A 126 -15.63 20.59 -5.85
N GLY A 127 -16.11 20.25 -4.66
CA GLY A 127 -17.00 21.16 -3.94
C GLY A 127 -16.23 22.17 -3.09
N PRO A 128 -16.78 23.38 -2.90
CA PRO A 128 -16.29 24.33 -1.90
C PRO A 128 -16.35 23.78 -0.47
N ALA A 129 -16.90 22.58 -0.27
CA ALA A 129 -17.04 21.89 1.01
C ALA A 129 -15.80 21.07 1.44
N GLY A 130 -14.70 21.08 0.67
CA GLY A 130 -13.45 20.40 1.08
C GLY A 130 -13.53 18.88 1.07
N ASN A 131 -14.15 18.28 0.06
CA ASN A 131 -14.14 16.82 -0.13
C ASN A 131 -12.89 16.38 -0.90
N TYR A 132 -12.18 15.39 -0.35
CA TYR A 132 -10.98 14.81 -0.93
C TYR A 132 -11.19 13.32 -1.17
N ASP A 133 -10.46 12.74 -2.14
CA ASP A 133 -10.39 11.30 -2.37
C ASP A 133 -9.03 10.74 -1.96
N CYS A 134 -9.03 9.55 -1.36
CA CYS A 134 -7.81 8.78 -1.16
C CYS A 134 -7.93 7.40 -1.84
N PRO A 135 -7.68 7.33 -3.16
CA PRO A 135 -7.62 6.05 -3.83
C PRO A 135 -6.46 5.21 -3.30
N VAL A 136 -6.75 3.93 -3.07
CA VAL A 136 -5.77 2.92 -2.62
C VAL A 136 -5.52 1.95 -3.77
N GLY A 137 -4.26 1.69 -4.08
CA GLY A 137 -3.90 0.67 -5.05
C GLY A 137 -3.89 -0.72 -4.44
N LEU A 138 -5.06 -1.20 -4.05
CA LEU A 138 -5.21 -2.44 -3.28
C LEU A 138 -4.58 -3.64 -4.01
N TYR A 139 -3.85 -4.47 -3.27
CA TYR A 139 -3.10 -5.65 -3.72
C TYR A 139 -1.97 -5.35 -4.73
N GLY A 140 -1.82 -4.10 -5.16
CA GLY A 140 -0.85 -3.65 -6.14
C GLY A 140 -1.46 -3.18 -7.46
N ALA A 141 -2.78 -3.20 -7.59
CA ALA A 141 -3.48 -2.66 -8.75
C ALA A 141 -3.43 -1.12 -8.73
N ARG A 142 -3.10 -0.49 -9.87
CA ARG A 142 -3.15 0.96 -9.95
C ARG A 142 -4.61 1.43 -9.96
N PRO A 143 -5.00 2.42 -9.12
CA PRO A 143 -6.32 3.02 -9.18
C PRO A 143 -6.63 3.61 -10.56
N SER A 144 -7.92 3.79 -10.87
CA SER A 144 -8.36 4.27 -12.17
C SER A 144 -7.66 5.58 -12.58
N ARG A 145 -7.32 5.72 -13.88
CA ARG A 145 -6.82 6.98 -14.45
C ARG A 145 -7.86 8.11 -14.45
N ASN A 146 -9.12 7.78 -14.20
CA ASN A 146 -10.19 8.78 -14.20
C ASN A 146 -10.21 9.66 -12.95
N TYR A 147 -9.40 9.35 -11.91
CA TYR A 147 -9.17 10.29 -10.81
C TYR A 147 -8.47 11.54 -11.35
N LYS A 148 -8.98 12.70 -10.96
CA LYS A 148 -8.34 13.98 -11.28
C LYS A 148 -7.14 14.21 -10.33
N TYR A 149 -6.03 13.55 -10.61
CA TYR A 149 -4.83 13.62 -9.77
C TYR A 149 -4.28 15.04 -9.61
N ASP A 150 -4.49 15.91 -10.62
CA ASP A 150 -3.89 17.25 -10.66
C ASP A 150 -4.74 18.34 -10.00
N ASN A 151 -5.89 18.01 -9.41
CA ASN A 151 -6.82 18.99 -8.84
C ASN A 151 -6.49 19.43 -7.39
N GLY A 152 -5.45 18.88 -6.79
CA GLY A 152 -5.08 19.15 -5.40
C GLY A 152 -5.94 18.49 -4.33
N TYR A 153 -7.01 17.74 -4.70
CA TYR A 153 -7.95 17.09 -3.78
C TYR A 153 -7.80 15.56 -3.73
N THR A 154 -6.83 15.00 -4.44
CA THR A 154 -6.53 13.57 -4.39
C THR A 154 -5.25 13.34 -3.61
N ILE A 155 -5.33 12.48 -2.58
CA ILE A 155 -4.18 11.96 -1.82
C ILE A 155 -4.09 10.48 -2.13
N VAL A 156 -2.91 9.96 -2.47
CA VAL A 156 -2.79 8.56 -2.94
C VAL A 156 -2.16 7.68 -1.86
N ASP A 157 -2.84 6.59 -1.51
CA ASP A 157 -2.21 5.51 -0.76
C ASP A 157 -1.51 4.56 -1.73
N GLY A 158 -0.21 4.77 -1.89
CA GLY A 158 0.69 4.01 -2.77
C GLY A 158 1.31 2.78 -2.13
N ALA A 159 0.95 2.43 -0.89
CA ALA A 159 1.61 1.40 -0.08
C ALA A 159 1.75 0.03 -0.76
N GLN A 160 0.97 -0.28 -1.78
CA GLN A 160 0.99 -1.55 -2.48
C GLN A 160 1.25 -1.44 -3.99
N HIS A 161 1.07 -0.24 -4.62
CA HIS A 161 1.11 -0.09 -6.07
C HIS A 161 2.11 0.96 -6.60
N TRP A 162 2.84 1.66 -5.75
CA TRP A 162 3.70 2.78 -6.15
C TRP A 162 4.67 2.44 -7.30
N LEU A 163 5.10 1.18 -7.44
CA LEU A 163 5.96 0.70 -8.53
C LEU A 163 5.34 0.82 -9.93
N VAL A 164 4.02 0.98 -10.01
CA VAL A 164 3.25 1.11 -11.26
C VAL A 164 2.40 2.38 -11.28
N SER A 165 2.71 3.36 -10.41
CA SER A 165 1.95 4.62 -10.29
C SER A 165 2.04 5.48 -11.56
N ASP A 166 3.17 5.45 -12.29
CA ASP A 166 3.36 6.15 -13.57
C ASP A 166 3.02 7.66 -13.43
N GLY A 167 3.57 8.31 -12.39
CA GLY A 167 3.35 9.72 -12.08
C GLY A 167 1.98 10.09 -11.49
N HIS A 168 1.05 9.15 -11.34
CA HIS A 168 -0.28 9.39 -10.77
C HIS A 168 -0.24 9.42 -9.24
N ILE A 169 0.25 10.52 -8.68
CA ILE A 169 0.54 10.68 -7.25
C ILE A 169 -0.44 11.61 -6.52
N GLY A 170 -1.32 12.29 -7.25
CA GLY A 170 -2.20 13.31 -6.65
C GLY A 170 -1.43 14.49 -6.07
N SER A 171 -1.94 15.07 -5.01
CA SER A 171 -1.26 16.13 -4.25
C SER A 171 -0.09 15.60 -3.41
N GLY A 172 -0.01 14.29 -3.25
CA GLY A 172 1.06 13.53 -2.61
C GLY A 172 0.66 12.07 -2.49
N MET A 173 1.64 11.18 -2.64
CA MET A 173 1.46 9.74 -2.47
C MET A 173 2.29 9.27 -1.28
N ALA A 174 1.65 8.46 -0.43
CA ALA A 174 2.32 7.75 0.64
C ALA A 174 2.78 6.37 0.17
N ILE A 175 4.02 6.03 0.48
CA ILE A 175 4.64 4.73 0.18
C ILE A 175 4.95 4.02 1.50
N SER A 176 4.83 2.70 1.51
CA SER A 176 5.21 1.86 2.65
C SER A 176 6.36 0.93 2.26
N PHE A 177 7.34 0.82 3.14
CA PHE A 177 8.44 -0.14 3.09
C PHE A 177 8.37 -1.16 4.25
N ASP A 178 7.15 -1.40 4.76
CA ASP A 178 6.91 -2.52 5.69
C ASP A 178 7.53 -3.82 5.15
N PRO A 179 8.04 -4.72 6.00
CA PRO A 179 8.72 -5.95 5.56
C PRO A 179 7.94 -6.82 4.56
N THR A 180 6.62 -6.69 4.51
CA THR A 180 5.76 -7.45 3.58
C THR A 180 5.59 -6.80 2.21
N LYS A 181 6.18 -5.62 1.96
CA LYS A 181 6.03 -4.87 0.70
C LYS A 181 7.00 -5.34 -0.38
N ASN A 182 6.76 -4.89 -1.63
CA ASN A 182 7.60 -5.27 -2.77
C ASN A 182 9.06 -4.80 -2.64
N LEU A 183 9.28 -3.65 -2.01
CA LEU A 183 10.59 -3.17 -1.58
C LEU A 183 10.54 -3.04 -0.06
N PRO A 184 10.98 -4.05 0.68
CA PRO A 184 10.88 -4.05 2.13
C PRO A 184 12.04 -3.33 2.81
N SER A 185 11.76 -2.68 3.94
CA SER A 185 12.74 -2.40 4.99
C SER A 185 12.96 -3.64 5.85
N SER A 186 13.97 -3.63 6.70
CA SER A 186 14.17 -4.66 7.74
C SER A 186 13.36 -4.39 9.01
N GLY A 187 12.78 -3.20 9.10
CA GLY A 187 11.81 -2.78 10.11
C GLY A 187 10.67 -2.02 9.46
N ASN A 188 10.20 -0.98 10.10
CA ASN A 188 9.24 -0.07 9.51
C ASN A 188 9.93 0.91 8.55
N GLY A 189 9.18 1.41 7.57
CA GLY A 189 9.63 2.47 6.69
C GLY A 189 8.49 2.98 5.83
N GLY A 190 8.61 4.23 5.41
CA GLY A 190 7.68 4.88 4.51
C GLY A 190 8.29 6.09 3.84
N ALA A 191 7.61 6.62 2.85
CA ALA A 191 7.98 7.88 2.21
C ALA A 191 6.75 8.62 1.70
N ILE A 192 6.90 9.94 1.61
CA ILE A 192 6.02 10.83 0.88
C ILE A 192 6.72 11.19 -0.43
N VAL A 193 6.02 11.07 -1.55
CA VAL A 193 6.46 11.58 -2.86
C VAL A 193 5.47 12.64 -3.34
N THR A 194 5.98 13.78 -3.84
CA THR A 194 5.14 14.92 -4.24
C THR A 194 5.88 15.86 -5.18
N HIS A 195 5.13 16.61 -6.00
CA HIS A 195 5.67 17.76 -6.73
C HIS A 195 5.47 19.08 -5.97
N ASN A 196 4.82 19.06 -4.81
CA ASN A 196 4.51 20.24 -4.02
C ASN A 196 5.65 20.52 -3.03
N VAL A 197 6.36 21.63 -3.23
CA VAL A 197 7.47 22.06 -2.36
C VAL A 197 7.02 22.39 -0.94
N ASP A 198 5.79 22.90 -0.76
CA ASP A 198 5.30 23.29 0.55
C ASP A 198 4.96 22.03 1.38
N LEU A 199 4.40 20.98 0.75
CA LEU A 199 4.22 19.68 1.39
C LEU A 199 5.59 19.06 1.75
N HIS A 200 6.57 19.13 0.86
CA HIS A 200 7.92 18.65 1.15
C HIS A 200 8.52 19.35 2.37
N ASN A 201 8.48 20.69 2.42
CA ASN A 201 9.02 21.47 3.53
C ASN A 201 8.26 21.20 4.84
N PHE A 202 6.94 21.11 4.77
CA PHE A 202 6.11 20.75 5.92
C PHE A 202 6.49 19.35 6.44
N ALA A 203 6.60 18.35 5.56
CA ALA A 203 6.92 16.97 5.95
C ALA A 203 8.30 16.85 6.60
N ARG A 204 9.32 17.52 6.02
CA ARG A 204 10.68 17.60 6.59
C ARG A 204 10.68 18.18 8.00
N ASN A 205 9.93 19.25 8.21
CA ASN A 205 9.82 19.89 9.51
C ASN A 205 9.01 19.02 10.50
N TYR A 206 7.84 18.52 10.07
CA TYR A 206 6.91 17.78 10.92
C TYR A 206 7.52 16.47 11.43
N LYS A 207 8.19 15.66 10.55
CA LYS A 207 8.81 14.39 10.94
C LYS A 207 9.94 14.53 11.96
N ASN A 208 10.46 15.75 12.16
CA ASN A 208 11.58 16.08 13.04
C ASN A 208 11.17 17.02 14.19
N ASN A 209 10.01 16.78 14.80
CA ASN A 209 9.48 17.59 15.92
C ASN A 209 9.40 19.09 15.65
N ALA A 210 9.17 19.48 14.40
CA ALA A 210 9.14 20.89 13.97
C ALA A 210 10.44 21.66 14.27
N LYS A 211 11.59 20.97 14.31
CA LYS A 211 12.89 21.56 14.65
C LYS A 211 13.31 22.69 13.70
N LEU A 212 12.99 22.58 12.41
CA LEU A 212 13.35 23.59 11.41
C LEU A 212 12.62 24.92 11.62
N SER A 213 11.44 24.91 12.24
CA SER A 213 10.67 26.10 12.65
C SER A 213 10.89 26.47 14.11
N GLN A 214 11.97 26.04 14.73
CA GLN A 214 12.29 26.30 16.14
C GLN A 214 11.15 25.87 17.09
N HIS A 215 10.47 24.76 16.75
CA HIS A 215 9.32 24.23 17.48
C HIS A 215 8.10 25.19 17.50
N GLY A 216 8.00 26.11 16.56
CA GLY A 216 6.85 27.03 16.43
C GLY A 216 5.54 26.36 16.00
N THR A 217 5.59 25.07 15.62
CA THR A 217 4.42 24.23 15.29
C THR A 217 4.54 22.88 15.97
N SER A 218 3.46 22.08 15.96
CA SER A 218 3.55 20.68 16.39
C SER A 218 4.28 19.81 15.35
N GLY A 219 4.93 18.76 15.81
CA GLY A 219 5.60 17.78 14.97
C GLY A 219 5.67 16.41 15.65
N THR A 220 6.35 15.46 15.01
CA THR A 220 6.55 14.11 15.53
C THR A 220 7.99 13.65 15.27
N ASN A 221 8.46 12.68 16.05
CA ASN A 221 9.72 11.99 15.75
C ASN A 221 9.44 10.77 14.87
N SER A 222 9.58 10.93 13.57
CA SER A 222 9.17 9.91 12.61
C SER A 222 10.20 9.75 11.48
N LYS A 223 11.49 9.85 11.85
CA LYS A 223 12.59 9.66 10.92
C LYS A 223 12.79 8.16 10.62
N MET A 224 13.22 7.87 9.41
CA MET A 224 13.72 6.55 9.04
C MET A 224 15.20 6.45 9.41
N SER A 225 15.68 5.26 9.80
CA SER A 225 17.07 5.05 10.17
C SER A 225 17.99 4.94 8.95
N GLU A 226 19.27 5.31 9.13
CA GLU A 226 20.30 5.13 8.10
C GLU A 226 20.53 3.66 7.76
N GLN A 227 20.48 2.77 8.75
CA GLN A 227 20.63 1.34 8.54
C GLN A 227 19.51 0.78 7.66
N ASP A 228 18.26 1.16 7.92
CA ASP A 228 17.13 0.74 7.09
C ASP A 228 17.28 1.26 5.65
N CYS A 229 17.68 2.52 5.47
CA CYS A 229 17.92 3.11 4.15
C CYS A 229 19.08 2.41 3.42
N ALA A 230 20.18 2.14 4.10
CA ALA A 230 21.33 1.41 3.53
C ALA A 230 20.92 0.01 3.06
N GLN A 231 20.14 -0.71 3.86
CA GLN A 231 19.63 -2.04 3.49
C GLN A 231 18.58 -1.99 2.36
N ILE A 232 17.71 -0.99 2.32
CA ILE A 232 16.79 -0.81 1.19
C ILE A 232 17.56 -0.54 -0.08
N LEU A 233 18.62 0.29 -0.06
CA LEU A 233 19.47 0.56 -1.22
C LEU A 233 20.12 -0.72 -1.77
N VAL A 234 20.45 -1.71 -0.95
CA VAL A 234 20.85 -3.03 -1.44
C VAL A 234 19.71 -3.67 -2.23
N ARG A 235 18.50 -3.69 -1.68
CA ARG A 235 17.31 -4.31 -2.29
C ARG A 235 16.87 -3.61 -3.58
N THR A 236 17.13 -2.31 -3.72
CA THR A 236 16.80 -1.58 -4.95
C THR A 236 17.49 -2.14 -6.19
N LYS A 237 18.65 -2.77 -6.04
CA LYS A 237 19.38 -3.41 -7.14
C LYS A 237 18.56 -4.53 -7.79
N TYR A 238 17.71 -5.22 -7.03
CA TYR A 238 16.97 -6.40 -7.43
C TYR A 238 15.50 -6.14 -7.75
N ILE A 239 14.98 -4.93 -7.48
CA ILE A 239 13.54 -4.64 -7.55
C ILE A 239 12.92 -4.92 -8.92
N ASN A 240 13.64 -4.68 -10.02
CA ASN A 240 13.13 -4.92 -11.37
C ASN A 240 12.98 -6.43 -11.66
N GLU A 241 13.97 -7.24 -11.25
CA GLU A 241 13.94 -8.69 -11.34
C GLU A 241 12.79 -9.26 -10.49
N TRP A 242 12.68 -8.82 -9.24
CA TRP A 242 11.60 -9.22 -8.35
C TRP A 242 10.22 -8.87 -8.90
N GLN A 243 10.09 -7.69 -9.49
CA GLN A 243 8.82 -7.27 -10.09
C GLN A 243 8.47 -8.09 -11.34
N GLN A 244 9.47 -8.42 -12.15
CA GLN A 244 9.30 -9.33 -13.30
C GLN A 244 8.87 -10.72 -12.84
N ARG A 245 9.53 -11.28 -11.81
CA ARG A 245 9.18 -12.60 -11.27
C ARG A 245 7.75 -12.63 -10.72
N ARG A 246 7.33 -11.63 -9.96
CA ARG A 246 5.95 -11.51 -9.47
C ARG A 246 4.93 -11.49 -10.61
N ARG A 247 5.25 -10.80 -11.70
CA ARG A 247 4.39 -10.77 -12.89
C ARG A 247 4.27 -12.16 -13.52
N MET A 248 5.39 -12.86 -13.72
CA MET A 248 5.39 -14.21 -14.29
C MET A 248 4.56 -15.18 -13.46
N ILE A 249 4.70 -15.15 -12.14
CA ILE A 249 3.90 -15.97 -11.22
C ILE A 249 2.40 -15.63 -11.36
N ALA A 250 2.04 -14.36 -11.37
CA ALA A 250 0.66 -13.93 -11.49
C ALA A 250 0.04 -14.32 -12.84
N GLU A 251 0.79 -14.19 -13.94
CA GLU A 251 0.36 -14.59 -15.28
C GLU A 251 0.16 -16.12 -15.38
N HIS A 252 1.05 -16.90 -14.76
CA HIS A 252 0.91 -18.35 -14.66
C HIS A 252 -0.41 -18.73 -13.98
N TRP A 253 -0.67 -18.24 -12.79
CA TRP A 253 -1.89 -18.56 -12.05
C TRP A 253 -3.16 -18.01 -12.70
N CYS A 254 -3.12 -16.81 -13.28
CA CYS A 254 -4.27 -16.27 -14.00
C CYS A 254 -4.64 -17.14 -15.21
N ARG A 255 -3.65 -17.70 -15.91
CA ARG A 255 -3.89 -18.61 -17.05
C ARG A 255 -4.46 -19.95 -16.58
N ASP A 256 -3.81 -20.58 -15.59
CA ASP A 256 -4.16 -21.92 -15.15
C ASP A 256 -5.52 -21.98 -14.45
N LEU A 257 -5.88 -20.94 -13.73
CA LEU A 257 -7.12 -20.86 -12.93
C LEU A 257 -8.28 -20.16 -13.66
N ALA A 258 -8.08 -19.67 -14.90
CA ALA A 258 -9.07 -18.84 -15.58
C ALA A 258 -10.43 -19.55 -15.80
N HIS A 259 -10.43 -20.85 -16.07
CA HIS A 259 -11.65 -21.61 -16.32
C HIS A 259 -12.51 -21.81 -15.06
N LEU A 260 -11.94 -21.68 -13.86
CA LEU A 260 -12.67 -21.84 -12.60
C LEU A 260 -13.64 -20.68 -12.35
N GLU A 261 -13.51 -19.54 -13.02
CA GLU A 261 -14.42 -18.39 -12.85
C GLU A 261 -15.87 -18.76 -13.19
N TYR A 262 -16.07 -19.73 -14.08
CA TYR A 262 -17.38 -20.13 -14.59
C TYR A 262 -17.96 -21.36 -13.90
N GLN A 263 -17.30 -21.88 -12.87
CA GLN A 263 -17.76 -23.00 -12.06
C GLN A 263 -18.61 -22.53 -10.85
N THR A 264 -19.23 -23.46 -10.14
CA THR A 264 -19.98 -23.19 -8.90
C THR A 264 -19.58 -24.21 -7.82
N PRO A 265 -18.89 -23.79 -6.72
CA PRO A 265 -18.36 -22.43 -6.50
C PRO A 265 -17.27 -22.09 -7.51
N GLY A 266 -17.22 -20.81 -7.96
CA GLY A 266 -16.21 -20.33 -8.90
C GLY A 266 -15.01 -19.70 -8.17
N LEU A 267 -13.90 -19.54 -8.92
CA LEU A 267 -12.75 -18.83 -8.44
C LEU A 267 -12.31 -17.79 -9.48
N ARG A 268 -12.15 -16.54 -9.07
CA ARG A 268 -11.71 -15.44 -9.93
C ARG A 268 -10.42 -14.80 -9.41
N CYS A 269 -9.44 -14.61 -10.28
CA CYS A 269 -8.22 -13.85 -9.96
C CYS A 269 -8.50 -12.33 -10.03
N LEU A 270 -8.27 -11.59 -8.94
CA LEU A 270 -8.57 -10.16 -8.90
C LEU A 270 -7.64 -9.32 -9.80
N SER A 271 -6.43 -9.82 -10.09
CA SER A 271 -5.48 -9.15 -11.00
C SER A 271 -5.75 -9.43 -12.49
N GLN A 272 -6.67 -10.33 -12.82
CA GLN A 272 -6.97 -10.68 -14.21
C GLN A 272 -7.52 -9.48 -14.99
N GLY A 273 -6.91 -9.17 -16.13
CA GLY A 273 -7.29 -8.02 -16.97
C GLY A 273 -6.85 -6.65 -16.44
N VAL A 274 -6.18 -6.58 -15.31
CA VAL A 274 -5.64 -5.33 -14.74
C VAL A 274 -4.28 -5.03 -15.36
N LYS A 275 -4.22 -4.04 -16.26
CA LYS A 275 -3.03 -3.71 -17.07
C LYS A 275 -1.82 -3.28 -16.22
N TYR A 276 -2.04 -2.52 -15.14
CA TYR A 276 -0.97 -1.98 -14.30
C TYR A 276 -1.12 -2.53 -12.89
N HIS A 277 -0.32 -3.53 -12.56
CA HIS A 277 -0.38 -4.24 -11.30
C HIS A 277 1.02 -4.56 -10.77
N ALA A 278 1.31 -4.13 -9.54
CA ALA A 278 2.61 -4.40 -8.89
C ALA A 278 2.68 -5.79 -8.23
N HIS A 279 1.59 -6.56 -8.24
CA HIS A 279 1.49 -7.90 -7.64
C HIS A 279 2.09 -7.97 -6.23
N GLN A 280 1.77 -6.97 -5.39
CA GLN A 280 2.18 -6.98 -3.99
C GLN A 280 1.54 -8.16 -3.26
N LYS A 281 0.29 -8.47 -3.63
CA LYS A 281 -0.41 -9.71 -3.29
C LYS A 281 -1.01 -10.33 -4.55
N PHE A 282 -1.15 -11.65 -4.58
CA PHE A 282 -2.03 -12.33 -5.52
C PHE A 282 -3.28 -12.77 -4.78
N VAL A 283 -4.43 -12.25 -5.19
CA VAL A 283 -5.69 -12.45 -4.50
C VAL A 283 -6.70 -13.09 -5.45
N VAL A 284 -7.34 -14.14 -4.96
CA VAL A 284 -8.48 -14.77 -5.61
C VAL A 284 -9.75 -14.47 -4.83
N TYR A 285 -10.89 -14.48 -5.51
CA TYR A 285 -12.22 -14.43 -4.93
C TYR A 285 -12.95 -15.73 -5.18
N THR A 286 -13.57 -16.29 -4.14
CA THR A 286 -14.45 -17.46 -4.25
C THR A 286 -15.53 -17.39 -3.17
N SER A 287 -16.72 -17.93 -3.45
CA SER A 287 -17.79 -18.04 -2.46
C SER A 287 -17.50 -19.09 -1.37
N ASP A 288 -16.59 -20.03 -1.64
CA ASP A 288 -16.14 -21.04 -0.67
C ASP A 288 -14.73 -20.71 -0.14
N ARG A 289 -14.52 -19.45 0.29
CA ARG A 289 -13.25 -18.94 0.78
C ARG A 289 -12.70 -19.74 1.97
N ASP A 290 -13.53 -20.05 2.95
CA ASP A 290 -13.09 -20.71 4.18
C ASP A 290 -12.76 -22.19 3.95
N GLY A 291 -13.47 -22.87 3.06
CA GLY A 291 -13.16 -24.22 2.62
C GLY A 291 -11.81 -24.28 1.90
N LEU A 292 -11.61 -23.41 0.90
CA LEU A 292 -10.33 -23.32 0.17
C LEU A 292 -9.18 -22.92 1.09
N PHE A 293 -9.39 -21.96 2.01
CA PHE A 293 -8.40 -21.54 3.01
C PHE A 293 -7.92 -22.71 3.86
N GLY A 294 -8.86 -23.48 4.45
CA GLY A 294 -8.54 -24.65 5.25
C GLY A 294 -7.81 -25.73 4.45
N TYR A 295 -8.27 -26.00 3.24
CA TYR A 295 -7.65 -26.99 2.34
C TYR A 295 -6.21 -26.64 1.98
N LEU A 296 -5.93 -25.40 1.58
CA LEU A 296 -4.56 -24.97 1.22
C LEU A 296 -3.62 -25.04 2.41
N ASN A 297 -4.03 -24.54 3.58
CA ASN A 297 -3.20 -24.61 4.78
C ASN A 297 -2.92 -26.05 5.21
N ASN A 298 -3.89 -26.97 5.12
CA ASN A 298 -3.70 -28.39 5.39
C ASN A 298 -2.77 -29.08 4.37
N ASN A 299 -2.64 -28.53 3.17
CA ASN A 299 -1.67 -28.97 2.15
C ASN A 299 -0.34 -28.22 2.17
N GLY A 300 -0.02 -27.53 3.27
CA GLY A 300 1.27 -26.88 3.47
C GLY A 300 1.46 -25.58 2.69
N ILE A 301 0.38 -24.92 2.25
CA ILE A 301 0.37 -23.63 1.57
C ILE A 301 -0.23 -22.59 2.53
N GLU A 302 0.58 -21.68 3.07
CA GLU A 302 0.11 -20.64 3.99
C GLU A 302 -0.68 -19.56 3.24
N ALA A 303 -1.99 -19.77 3.05
CA ALA A 303 -2.90 -18.75 2.55
C ALA A 303 -3.29 -17.77 3.66
N LYS A 304 -3.63 -16.52 3.29
CA LYS A 304 -4.08 -15.46 4.22
C LYS A 304 -5.29 -14.71 3.67
N ILE A 305 -6.01 -14.03 4.55
CA ILE A 305 -7.18 -13.23 4.18
C ILE A 305 -6.86 -11.75 4.32
N HIS A 306 -6.90 -11.01 3.21
CA HIS A 306 -6.70 -9.56 3.18
C HIS A 306 -7.87 -8.89 2.40
N TYR A 307 -8.92 -8.41 3.08
CA TYR A 307 -9.11 -8.38 4.53
C TYR A 307 -10.44 -9.03 4.89
N PRO A 308 -10.58 -9.63 6.09
CA PRO A 308 -11.79 -10.38 6.46
C PRO A 308 -13.00 -9.49 6.80
N TYR A 309 -12.74 -8.19 7.01
CA TYR A 309 -13.74 -7.17 7.32
C TYR A 309 -13.50 -5.92 6.47
N THR A 310 -14.57 -5.21 6.17
CA THR A 310 -14.47 -3.85 5.62
C THR A 310 -14.19 -2.84 6.72
N LEU A 311 -13.72 -1.64 6.34
CA LEU A 311 -13.52 -0.56 7.32
C LEU A 311 -14.80 -0.19 8.04
N GLY A 312 -15.96 -0.19 7.32
CA GLY A 312 -17.27 0.14 7.87
C GLY A 312 -17.78 -0.83 8.93
N GLU A 313 -17.19 -2.02 9.05
CA GLU A 313 -17.50 -2.99 10.10
C GLU A 313 -16.67 -2.78 11.38
N LEU A 314 -15.63 -1.95 11.32
CA LEU A 314 -14.78 -1.70 12.48
C LEU A 314 -15.49 -0.76 13.49
N PRO A 315 -15.31 -0.96 14.80
CA PRO A 315 -15.95 -0.12 15.82
C PRO A 315 -15.69 1.38 15.69
N VAL A 316 -14.49 1.75 15.23
CA VAL A 316 -14.08 3.15 15.02
C VAL A 316 -14.88 3.83 13.89
N ALA A 317 -15.43 3.06 12.96
CA ALA A 317 -16.21 3.56 11.83
C ALA A 317 -17.75 3.54 12.09
N ARG A 318 -18.19 3.38 13.35
CA ARG A 318 -19.62 3.29 13.70
C ARG A 318 -20.43 4.43 13.09
N ASP A 319 -19.94 5.65 13.22
CA ASP A 319 -20.64 6.88 12.84
C ASP A 319 -20.23 7.42 11.45
N PHE A 320 -19.40 6.70 10.72
CA PHE A 320 -18.99 7.11 9.38
C PHE A 320 -20.11 6.85 8.36
N LYS A 321 -20.22 7.74 7.37
CA LYS A 321 -21.02 7.46 6.19
C LYS A 321 -20.34 6.34 5.41
N LYS A 322 -21.09 5.29 5.05
CA LYS A 322 -20.55 4.04 4.48
C LYS A 322 -21.54 3.36 3.54
N PRO A 323 -21.04 2.51 2.62
CA PRO A 323 -21.88 1.70 1.73
C PRO A 323 -22.82 0.76 2.48
N ASP A 324 -23.85 0.32 1.80
CA ASP A 324 -24.79 -0.70 2.31
C ASP A 324 -24.11 -2.06 2.54
N MET A 325 -24.72 -2.89 3.37
CA MET A 325 -24.21 -4.23 3.73
C MET A 325 -24.14 -5.20 2.56
N ILE A 326 -24.82 -4.92 1.45
CA ILE A 326 -24.79 -5.72 0.21
C ILE A 326 -23.81 -5.16 -0.84
N SER A 327 -22.98 -4.21 -0.44
CA SER A 327 -22.00 -3.58 -1.35
C SER A 327 -20.92 -4.55 -1.85
N THR A 328 -20.27 -4.19 -2.95
CA THR A 328 -19.18 -4.99 -3.55
C THR A 328 -18.02 -5.18 -2.56
N SER A 329 -17.67 -4.16 -1.80
CA SER A 329 -16.60 -4.25 -0.79
C SER A 329 -16.91 -5.27 0.30
N VAL A 330 -18.17 -5.34 0.77
CA VAL A 330 -18.61 -6.36 1.76
C VAL A 330 -18.56 -7.74 1.13
N MET A 331 -19.08 -7.91 -0.09
CA MET A 331 -19.01 -9.19 -0.81
C MET A 331 -17.55 -9.66 -0.95
N LEU A 332 -16.65 -8.78 -1.36
CA LEU A 332 -15.23 -9.11 -1.50
C LEU A 332 -14.60 -9.53 -0.17
N SER A 333 -14.87 -8.83 0.94
CA SER A 333 -14.30 -9.19 2.25
C SER A 333 -14.67 -10.60 2.71
N ARG A 334 -15.80 -11.13 2.24
CA ARG A 334 -16.25 -12.50 2.55
C ARG A 334 -15.59 -13.57 1.68
N GLY A 335 -15.13 -13.21 0.47
CA GLY A 335 -14.66 -14.19 -0.51
C GLY A 335 -13.17 -14.07 -0.90
N VAL A 336 -12.45 -13.02 -0.50
CA VAL A 336 -11.04 -12.85 -0.89
C VAL A 336 -10.11 -13.78 -0.13
N LEU A 337 -9.15 -14.35 -0.85
CA LEU A 337 -8.09 -15.19 -0.32
C LEU A 337 -6.77 -14.83 -1.00
N SER A 338 -5.73 -14.57 -0.22
CA SER A 338 -4.40 -14.25 -0.72
C SER A 338 -3.51 -15.49 -0.74
N LEU A 339 -2.93 -15.79 -1.88
CA LEU A 339 -1.93 -16.83 -2.07
C LEU A 339 -0.54 -16.32 -1.70
N PRO A 340 0.43 -17.19 -1.36
CA PRO A 340 1.83 -16.80 -1.23
C PRO A 340 2.32 -16.07 -2.49
N MET A 341 2.87 -14.86 -2.36
CA MET A 341 3.35 -14.07 -3.50
C MET A 341 4.65 -13.36 -3.16
N TYR A 342 5.76 -13.93 -3.61
CA TYR A 342 7.10 -13.36 -3.46
C TYR A 342 8.07 -13.91 -4.53
N PRO A 343 9.16 -13.18 -4.86
CA PRO A 343 10.04 -13.54 -5.98
C PRO A 343 10.76 -14.88 -5.81
N GLU A 344 11.04 -15.28 -4.58
CA GLU A 344 11.80 -16.49 -4.24
C GLU A 344 10.98 -17.79 -4.28
N LEU A 345 9.70 -17.73 -4.71
CA LEU A 345 8.93 -18.94 -5.02
C LEU A 345 9.58 -19.67 -6.20
N THR A 346 9.85 -20.97 -6.01
CA THR A 346 10.32 -21.84 -7.08
C THR A 346 9.20 -22.14 -8.08
N ASP A 347 9.54 -22.52 -9.31
CA ASP A 347 8.53 -22.90 -10.32
C ASP A 347 7.70 -24.10 -9.85
N ALA A 348 8.34 -25.07 -9.19
CA ALA A 348 7.65 -26.22 -8.61
C ALA A 348 6.65 -25.83 -7.51
N GLU A 349 6.95 -24.80 -6.69
CA GLU A 349 6.00 -24.30 -5.69
C GLU A 349 4.85 -23.53 -6.34
N VAL A 350 5.12 -22.76 -7.40
CA VAL A 350 4.10 -22.03 -8.18
C VAL A 350 3.13 -23.05 -8.82
N GLU A 351 3.64 -24.10 -9.43
CA GLU A 351 2.87 -25.18 -10.04
C GLU A 351 2.07 -25.95 -8.97
N TYR A 352 2.70 -26.33 -7.87
CA TYR A 352 2.04 -27.02 -6.75
C TYR A 352 0.85 -26.25 -6.18
N ILE A 353 0.96 -24.92 -6.08
CA ILE A 353 -0.15 -24.08 -5.60
C ILE A 353 -1.33 -24.13 -6.57
N SER A 354 -1.10 -23.99 -7.89
CA SER A 354 -2.19 -24.09 -8.88
C SER A 354 -2.80 -25.49 -8.93
N GLU A 355 -1.98 -26.55 -8.90
CA GLU A 355 -2.48 -27.94 -8.84
C GLU A 355 -3.39 -28.21 -7.64
N LYS A 356 -3.02 -27.69 -6.45
CA LYS A 356 -3.86 -27.86 -5.25
C LYS A 356 -5.18 -27.09 -5.35
N ILE A 357 -5.17 -25.89 -5.94
CA ILE A 357 -6.41 -25.17 -6.19
C ILE A 357 -7.28 -25.93 -7.19
N LEU A 358 -6.75 -26.40 -8.30
CA LEU A 358 -7.47 -27.18 -9.30
C LEU A 358 -8.08 -28.44 -8.66
N ALA A 359 -7.28 -29.21 -7.92
CA ALA A 359 -7.73 -30.42 -7.24
C ALA A 359 -8.82 -30.17 -6.16
N TYR A 360 -8.94 -28.94 -5.65
CA TYR A 360 -10.00 -28.55 -4.75
C TYR A 360 -11.34 -28.41 -5.49
N TYR A 361 -11.33 -27.91 -6.72
CA TYR A 361 -12.53 -27.66 -7.53
C TYR A 361 -12.93 -28.84 -8.41
N ASP A 362 -12.04 -29.81 -8.65
CA ASP A 362 -12.30 -31.04 -9.42
C ASP A 362 -13.09 -32.12 -8.61
N LYS A 363 -13.55 -31.75 -7.40
CA LYS A 363 -14.36 -32.63 -6.55
C LYS A 363 -15.85 -32.42 -6.86
#